data_26d760e025b6dea65b65d67197e98ff7
#
_entry.id   26d760e025b6dea65b65d67197e98ff7
#
_cell.length_a   1.000
_cell.length_b   1.000
_cell.length_c   1.000
_cell.angle_alpha   90.00
_cell.angle_beta   90.00
_cell.angle_gamma   90.00
#
_symmetry.space_group_name_H-M   'P 1'
#
loop_
_entity.id
_entity.type
_entity.pdbx_description
1 polymer ?
#
loop_
_entity_poly.entity_id
_entity_poly.type
_entity_poly.pdbx_seq_one_letter_code
_entity_poly.pdbx_strand_id
1 'polypeptide(L)'
;MPVIVFASSKGGAGKTTACVVLACELARQGYDKNIEVSLIDADPNQHSAAWAKLDGKPSNIRLYENVTEENILDVIDQAQEQTPFVLVDLEGVASSAVVGAISRADLVIVPCQASQNDAKEAVKTIKTIKYGANIARREIPFSVMFTRLSAAIITKTGKYLTQSFDEAGIDILKCSLIDREAFKSIFSFGGSVNTLKTENRKEQLSIDKAAKNSENYAEEIKRLLKKGIKQHFERS
;
A
#
# COMPACT_ATOMS: atom_id res chain seq x y z
N MET A 1 4.97 -13.87 -9.05
CA MET A 1 4.41 -13.45 -7.74
C MET A 1 4.01 -11.99 -7.84
N PRO A 2 2.85 -11.54 -7.33
CA PRO A 2 2.41 -10.16 -7.50
C PRO A 2 3.28 -9.16 -6.73
N VAL A 3 3.65 -8.08 -7.42
CA VAL A 3 4.33 -6.90 -6.88
C VAL A 3 3.32 -5.78 -6.71
N ILE A 4 3.16 -5.30 -5.48
CA ILE A 4 2.27 -4.20 -5.12
C ILE A 4 3.12 -3.01 -4.74
N VAL A 5 3.02 -1.94 -5.50
CA VAL A 5 3.82 -0.72 -5.30
C VAL A 5 2.96 0.38 -4.69
N PHE A 6 3.47 1.05 -3.67
CA PHE A 6 2.84 2.22 -3.05
C PHE A 6 3.55 3.48 -3.51
N ALA A 7 2.90 4.28 -4.34
CA ALA A 7 3.47 5.48 -4.94
C ALA A 7 2.61 6.72 -4.66
N SER A 8 3.26 7.84 -4.35
CA SER A 8 2.61 9.15 -4.24
C SER A 8 3.67 10.24 -4.40
N SER A 9 3.39 11.27 -5.18
CA SER A 9 4.27 12.44 -5.32
C SER A 9 4.27 13.35 -4.09
N LYS A 10 3.46 13.03 -3.07
CA LYS A 10 3.34 13.83 -1.85
C LYS A 10 3.83 13.05 -0.64
N GLY A 11 4.70 13.69 0.16
CA GLY A 11 5.05 13.21 1.49
C GLY A 11 3.83 13.20 2.43
N GLY A 12 3.73 12.20 3.30
CA GLY A 12 2.63 12.11 4.28
C GLY A 12 1.27 11.68 3.73
N ALA A 13 1.19 11.23 2.47
CA ALA A 13 -0.05 10.72 1.88
C ALA A 13 -0.53 9.39 2.50
N GLY A 14 0.32 8.70 3.26
CA GLY A 14 0.00 7.43 3.93
C GLY A 14 0.52 6.19 3.21
N LYS A 15 1.53 6.30 2.34
CA LYS A 15 2.16 5.17 1.64
C LYS A 15 2.64 4.09 2.61
N THR A 16 3.56 4.46 3.49
CA THR A 16 4.13 3.55 4.50
C THR A 16 3.06 2.88 5.35
N THR A 17 2.07 3.66 5.83
CA THR A 17 0.97 3.09 6.62
C THR A 17 0.18 2.07 5.81
N ALA A 18 -0.16 2.39 4.57
CA ALA A 18 -0.90 1.49 3.68
C ALA A 18 -0.11 0.22 3.36
N CYS A 19 1.19 0.36 3.10
CA CYS A 19 2.10 -0.74 2.81
C CYS A 19 2.25 -1.68 4.02
N VAL A 20 2.60 -1.15 5.18
CA VAL A 20 2.80 -1.92 6.42
C VAL A 20 1.51 -2.61 6.88
N VAL A 21 0.38 -1.89 6.86
CA VAL A 21 -0.93 -2.48 7.24
C VAL A 21 -1.29 -3.65 6.31
N LEU A 22 -1.06 -3.51 5.00
CA LEU A 22 -1.30 -4.61 4.05
C LEU A 22 -0.34 -5.77 4.29
N ALA A 23 0.95 -5.49 4.49
CA ALA A 23 1.95 -6.52 4.77
C ALA A 23 1.59 -7.33 6.00
N CYS A 24 1.24 -6.68 7.11
CA CYS A 24 0.80 -7.33 8.34
C CYS A 24 -0.43 -8.20 8.13
N GLU A 25 -1.41 -7.71 7.40
CA GLU A 25 -2.66 -8.45 7.20
C GLU A 25 -2.48 -9.64 6.26
N LEU A 26 -1.70 -9.52 5.18
CA LEU A 26 -1.35 -10.64 4.31
C LEU A 26 -0.52 -11.70 5.07
N ALA A 27 0.44 -11.26 5.89
CA ALA A 27 1.22 -12.15 6.74
C ALA A 27 0.34 -12.90 7.74
N ARG A 28 -0.61 -12.21 8.40
CA ARG A 28 -1.58 -12.83 9.33
C ARG A 28 -2.44 -13.88 8.63
N GLN A 29 -2.99 -13.56 7.46
CA GLN A 29 -3.85 -14.47 6.69
C GLN A 29 -3.08 -15.67 6.12
N GLY A 30 -1.79 -15.52 5.90
CA GLY A 30 -0.90 -16.54 5.36
C GLY A 30 -0.17 -17.38 6.43
N TYR A 31 -0.29 -17.03 7.71
CA TYR A 31 0.53 -17.61 8.78
C TYR A 31 0.42 -19.14 8.87
N ASP A 32 -0.80 -19.67 8.96
CA ASP A 32 -1.04 -21.11 9.07
C ASP A 32 -0.64 -21.90 7.81
N LYS A 33 -0.41 -21.20 6.71
CA LYS A 33 0.02 -21.77 5.42
C LYS A 33 1.50 -21.57 5.12
N ASN A 34 2.26 -21.07 6.10
CA ASN A 34 3.67 -20.69 5.95
C ASN A 34 3.93 -19.73 4.77
N ILE A 35 2.97 -18.84 4.50
CA ILE A 35 3.10 -17.84 3.45
C ILE A 35 3.91 -16.66 4.02
N GLU A 36 5.03 -16.37 3.38
CA GLU A 36 5.84 -15.17 3.66
C GLU A 36 5.42 -14.00 2.78
N VAL A 37 5.70 -12.79 3.25
CA VAL A 37 5.47 -11.52 2.56
C VAL A 37 6.77 -10.74 2.53
N SER A 38 7.23 -10.31 1.35
CA SER A 38 8.34 -9.38 1.24
C SER A 38 7.87 -7.94 1.39
N LEU A 39 8.55 -7.19 2.25
CA LEU A 39 8.39 -5.75 2.44
C LEU A 39 9.70 -5.07 2.04
N ILE A 40 9.65 -4.30 0.96
CA ILE A 40 10.78 -3.55 0.42
C ILE A 40 10.61 -2.09 0.82
N ASP A 41 11.56 -1.56 1.59
CA ASP A 41 11.62 -0.14 1.95
C ASP A 41 12.61 0.58 1.02
N ALA A 42 12.06 1.28 0.04
CA ALA A 42 12.81 2.10 -0.91
C ALA A 42 12.60 3.62 -0.67
N ASP A 43 12.11 4.00 0.51
CA ASP A 43 12.09 5.40 0.95
C ASP A 43 13.42 5.70 1.68
N PRO A 44 14.17 6.76 1.31
CA PRO A 44 15.39 7.15 2.02
C PRO A 44 15.19 7.37 3.53
N ASN A 45 13.98 7.70 3.96
CA ASN A 45 13.65 7.86 5.39
C ASN A 45 13.47 6.53 6.14
N GLN A 46 13.41 5.41 5.44
CA GLN A 46 13.37 4.04 6.00
C GLN A 46 12.30 3.84 7.07
N HIS A 47 11.09 4.38 6.85
CA HIS A 47 10.01 4.31 7.85
C HIS A 47 9.43 2.90 8.01
N SER A 48 9.30 2.13 6.93
CA SER A 48 8.88 0.73 6.98
C SER A 48 9.93 -0.14 7.66
N ALA A 49 11.22 0.12 7.39
CA ALA A 49 12.34 -0.59 8.02
C ALA A 49 12.44 -0.24 9.51
N ALA A 50 12.25 1.02 9.88
CA ALA A 50 12.21 1.44 11.29
C ALA A 50 11.10 0.72 12.05
N TRP A 51 9.89 0.65 11.49
CA TRP A 51 8.80 -0.15 12.07
C TRP A 51 9.18 -1.63 12.20
N ALA A 52 9.77 -2.22 11.17
CA ALA A 52 10.11 -3.64 11.15
C ALA A 52 11.17 -4.04 12.18
N LYS A 53 11.95 -3.08 12.69
CA LYS A 53 12.95 -3.26 13.75
C LYS A 53 12.36 -3.16 15.17
N LEU A 54 11.11 -2.69 15.29
CA LEU A 54 10.41 -2.71 16.57
C LEU A 54 9.95 -4.15 16.93
N ASP A 55 9.67 -4.38 18.20
CA ASP A 55 9.18 -5.67 18.66
C ASP A 55 7.82 -6.03 18.03
N GLY A 56 7.57 -7.31 17.86
CA GLY A 56 6.26 -7.83 17.44
C GLY A 56 5.97 -7.77 15.94
N LYS A 57 6.95 -7.44 15.09
CA LYS A 57 6.81 -7.62 13.64
C LYS A 57 6.45 -9.09 13.35
N PRO A 58 5.42 -9.39 12.51
CA PRO A 58 5.13 -10.74 12.10
C PRO A 58 6.36 -11.47 11.56
N SER A 59 6.64 -12.68 12.08
CA SER A 59 7.85 -13.44 11.75
C SER A 59 7.95 -13.82 10.28
N ASN A 60 6.82 -13.92 9.58
CA ASN A 60 6.72 -14.22 8.17
C ASN A 60 6.69 -12.95 7.27
N ILE A 61 7.14 -11.79 7.78
CA ILE A 61 7.48 -10.63 6.97
C ILE A 61 9.00 -10.56 6.81
N ARG A 62 9.45 -10.67 5.56
CA ARG A 62 10.85 -10.51 5.17
C ARG A 62 11.09 -9.06 4.74
N LEU A 63 11.97 -8.37 5.46
CA LEU A 63 12.33 -6.98 5.18
C LEU A 63 13.52 -6.91 4.21
N TYR A 64 13.42 -6.00 3.24
CA TYR A 64 14.52 -5.51 2.42
C TYR A 64 14.67 -4.01 2.67
N GLU A 65 15.79 -3.61 3.22
CA GLU A 65 16.09 -2.22 3.57
C GLU A 65 17.29 -1.69 2.78
N ASN A 66 17.52 -0.37 2.83
CA ASN A 66 18.60 0.31 2.10
C ASN A 66 18.52 0.09 0.59
N VAL A 67 17.30 0.04 0.06
CA VAL A 67 17.05 -0.12 -1.37
C VAL A 67 17.19 1.23 -2.05
N THR A 68 17.98 1.27 -3.13
CA THR A 68 18.34 2.47 -3.88
C THR A 68 17.91 2.36 -5.35
N GLU A 69 18.07 3.43 -6.12
CA GLU A 69 17.84 3.43 -7.57
C GLU A 69 18.65 2.36 -8.30
N GLU A 70 19.85 2.04 -7.79
CA GLU A 70 20.80 1.13 -8.45
C GLU A 70 20.40 -0.34 -8.28
N ASN A 71 19.74 -0.69 -7.14
CA ASN A 71 19.46 -2.08 -6.81
C ASN A 71 17.97 -2.45 -6.74
N ILE A 72 17.06 -1.49 -6.87
CA ILE A 72 15.62 -1.72 -6.66
C ILE A 72 15.04 -2.81 -7.56
N LEU A 73 15.47 -2.89 -8.81
CA LEU A 73 14.98 -3.91 -9.74
C LEU A 73 15.43 -5.30 -9.32
N ASP A 74 16.71 -5.46 -9.00
CA ASP A 74 17.28 -6.73 -8.56
C ASP A 74 16.64 -7.22 -7.24
N VAL A 75 16.40 -6.27 -6.31
CA VAL A 75 15.75 -6.58 -5.03
C VAL A 75 14.29 -7.01 -5.24
N ILE A 76 13.54 -6.36 -6.13
CA ILE A 76 12.17 -6.77 -6.46
C ILE A 76 12.17 -8.15 -7.12
N ASP A 77 13.04 -8.37 -8.12
CA ASP A 77 13.12 -9.64 -8.84
C ASP A 77 13.50 -10.78 -7.86
N GLN A 78 14.49 -10.56 -6.98
CA GLN A 78 14.86 -11.51 -5.91
C GLN A 78 13.69 -11.79 -4.93
N ALA A 79 12.97 -10.75 -4.50
CA ALA A 79 11.84 -10.90 -3.58
C ALA A 79 10.70 -11.71 -4.21
N GLN A 80 10.44 -11.52 -5.51
CA GLN A 80 9.44 -12.29 -6.25
C GLN A 80 9.75 -13.78 -6.31
N GLU A 81 11.03 -14.17 -6.35
CA GLU A 81 11.43 -15.59 -6.34
C GLU A 81 11.20 -16.24 -4.97
N GLN A 82 11.22 -15.46 -3.90
CA GLN A 82 11.24 -15.97 -2.53
C GLN A 82 9.86 -15.95 -1.85
N THR A 83 8.97 -15.01 -2.20
CA THR A 83 7.70 -14.85 -1.49
C THR A 83 6.52 -14.63 -2.42
N PRO A 84 5.32 -15.13 -2.06
CA PRO A 84 4.12 -15.00 -2.89
C PRO A 84 3.56 -13.59 -2.97
N PHE A 85 3.98 -12.66 -2.13
CA PHE A 85 3.61 -11.25 -2.18
C PHE A 85 4.82 -10.36 -1.93
N VAL A 86 5.01 -9.38 -2.81
CA VAL A 86 6.05 -8.35 -2.68
C VAL A 86 5.37 -6.98 -2.58
N LEU A 87 5.63 -6.27 -1.49
CA LEU A 87 5.15 -4.92 -1.26
C LEU A 87 6.32 -3.95 -1.28
N VAL A 88 6.18 -2.85 -2.01
CA VAL A 88 7.23 -1.84 -2.17
C VAL A 88 6.74 -0.50 -1.66
N ASP A 89 7.35 -0.01 -0.58
CA ASP A 89 7.15 1.33 -0.03
C ASP A 89 8.15 2.30 -0.66
N LEU A 90 7.66 3.21 -1.50
CA LEU A 90 8.49 4.14 -2.26
C LEU A 90 8.55 5.51 -1.59
N GLU A 91 9.58 6.28 -1.93
CA GLU A 91 9.67 7.70 -1.59
C GLU A 91 8.54 8.54 -2.23
N GLY A 92 8.41 9.80 -1.77
CA GLY A 92 7.39 10.74 -2.23
C GLY A 92 7.79 11.59 -3.45
N VAL A 93 8.89 11.27 -4.13
CA VAL A 93 9.41 12.03 -5.27
C VAL A 93 9.47 11.15 -6.51
N ALA A 94 9.22 11.71 -7.68
CA ALA A 94 9.40 11.00 -8.95
C ALA A 94 10.92 10.85 -9.22
N SER A 95 11.44 9.65 -8.96
CA SER A 95 12.82 9.26 -9.21
C SER A 95 12.90 8.08 -10.18
N SER A 96 14.09 7.73 -10.63
CA SER A 96 14.30 6.53 -11.44
C SER A 96 13.94 5.26 -10.67
N ALA A 97 14.16 5.22 -9.34
CA ALA A 97 13.71 4.13 -8.48
C ALA A 97 12.19 3.94 -8.53
N VAL A 98 11.42 5.04 -8.44
CA VAL A 98 9.96 5.01 -8.54
C VAL A 98 9.50 4.46 -9.88
N VAL A 99 10.08 4.93 -10.98
CA VAL A 99 9.75 4.45 -12.33
C VAL A 99 10.15 2.98 -12.50
N GLY A 100 11.32 2.60 -12.00
CA GLY A 100 11.81 1.22 -12.00
C GLY A 100 10.84 0.29 -11.25
N ALA A 101 10.49 0.60 -10.01
CA ALA A 101 9.55 -0.20 -9.23
C ALA A 101 8.16 -0.30 -9.90
N ILE A 102 7.64 0.83 -10.42
CA ILE A 102 6.38 0.84 -11.16
C ILE A 102 6.45 -0.09 -12.37
N SER A 103 7.57 -0.14 -13.09
CA SER A 103 7.72 -1.02 -14.26
C SER A 103 7.60 -2.51 -13.93
N ARG A 104 7.86 -2.91 -12.68
CA ARG A 104 7.71 -4.29 -12.17
C ARG A 104 6.35 -4.55 -11.51
N ALA A 105 5.55 -3.50 -11.25
CA ALA A 105 4.31 -3.61 -10.49
C ALA A 105 3.22 -4.39 -11.23
N ASP A 106 2.52 -5.26 -10.51
CA ASP A 106 1.25 -5.86 -10.94
C ASP A 106 0.04 -5.03 -10.48
N LEU A 107 0.26 -4.19 -9.47
CA LEU A 107 -0.72 -3.22 -8.99
C LEU A 107 -0.01 -2.04 -8.33
N VAL A 108 -0.39 -0.82 -8.68
CA VAL A 108 0.07 0.38 -7.98
C VAL A 108 -1.07 0.96 -7.16
N ILE A 109 -0.84 1.14 -5.87
CA ILE A 109 -1.75 1.85 -4.96
C ILE A 109 -1.26 3.29 -4.83
N VAL A 110 -2.17 4.24 -5.05
CA VAL A 110 -1.91 5.68 -4.92
C VAL A 110 -2.66 6.22 -3.70
N PRO A 111 -2.01 6.28 -2.52
CA PRO A 111 -2.62 6.89 -1.33
C PRO A 111 -2.88 8.38 -1.54
N CYS A 112 -4.08 8.81 -1.18
CA CYS A 112 -4.55 10.17 -1.37
C CYS A 112 -5.43 10.60 -0.19
N GLN A 113 -5.15 11.72 0.44
CA GLN A 113 -6.08 12.29 1.41
C GLN A 113 -7.22 13.01 0.68
N ALA A 114 -8.39 13.14 1.32
CA ALA A 114 -9.56 13.76 0.71
C ALA A 114 -9.45 15.31 0.66
N SER A 115 -8.43 15.82 -0.05
CA SER A 115 -8.24 17.24 -0.34
C SER A 115 -7.95 17.48 -1.82
N GLN A 116 -8.27 18.67 -2.33
CA GLN A 116 -7.97 19.03 -3.72
C GLN A 116 -6.48 18.99 -4.05
N ASN A 117 -5.64 19.40 -3.08
CA ASN A 117 -4.18 19.38 -3.29
C ASN A 117 -3.67 17.94 -3.39
N ASP A 118 -4.16 17.04 -2.54
CA ASP A 118 -3.80 15.63 -2.60
C ASP A 118 -4.29 14.97 -3.90
N ALA A 119 -5.48 15.32 -4.37
CA ALA A 119 -5.99 14.83 -5.66
C ALA A 119 -5.12 15.29 -6.84
N LYS A 120 -4.62 16.53 -6.85
CA LYS A 120 -3.66 17.00 -7.86
C LYS A 120 -2.35 16.20 -7.84
N GLU A 121 -1.85 15.89 -6.65
CA GLU A 121 -0.64 15.06 -6.50
C GLU A 121 -0.90 13.61 -6.92
N ALA A 122 -2.07 13.05 -6.63
CA ALA A 122 -2.46 11.73 -7.14
C ALA A 122 -2.47 11.69 -8.68
N VAL A 123 -2.99 12.74 -9.34
CA VAL A 123 -2.95 12.85 -10.81
C VAL A 123 -1.51 12.91 -11.34
N LYS A 124 -0.58 13.60 -10.65
CA LYS A 124 0.84 13.59 -11.03
C LYS A 124 1.44 12.19 -10.91
N THR A 125 1.14 11.49 -9.81
CA THR A 125 1.57 10.10 -9.61
C THR A 125 1.05 9.20 -10.72
N ILE A 126 -0.22 9.34 -11.13
CA ILE A 126 -0.81 8.57 -12.23
C ILE A 126 -0.08 8.83 -13.56
N LYS A 127 0.38 10.06 -13.81
CA LYS A 127 1.21 10.34 -14.98
C LYS A 127 2.54 9.58 -14.95
N THR A 128 3.18 9.50 -13.77
CA THR A 128 4.40 8.71 -13.57
C THR A 128 4.13 7.21 -13.79
N ILE A 129 2.98 6.69 -13.32
CA ILE A 129 2.57 5.30 -13.56
C ILE A 129 2.41 5.04 -15.07
N LYS A 130 1.72 5.92 -15.78
CA LYS A 130 1.55 5.80 -17.25
C LYS A 130 2.90 5.86 -17.99
N TYR A 131 3.82 6.68 -17.52
CA TYR A 131 5.17 6.73 -18.06
C TYR A 131 5.93 5.41 -17.80
N GLY A 132 5.89 4.87 -16.60
CA GLY A 132 6.45 3.54 -16.27
C GLY A 132 5.84 2.41 -17.10
N ALA A 133 4.52 2.44 -17.31
CA ALA A 133 3.80 1.50 -18.17
C ALA A 133 4.30 1.54 -19.63
N ASN A 134 4.55 2.74 -20.17
CA ASN A 134 5.12 2.91 -21.51
C ASN A 134 6.53 2.32 -21.62
N ILE A 135 7.38 2.53 -20.60
CA ILE A 135 8.72 1.93 -20.54
C ILE A 135 8.63 0.41 -20.48
N ALA A 136 7.76 -0.12 -19.62
CA ALA A 136 7.54 -1.55 -19.45
C ALA A 136 6.84 -2.21 -20.66
N ARG A 137 6.30 -1.42 -21.58
CA ARG A 137 5.49 -1.84 -22.76
C ARG A 137 4.32 -2.75 -22.36
N ARG A 138 3.72 -2.47 -21.21
CA ARG A 138 2.54 -3.18 -20.71
C ARG A 138 1.62 -2.25 -19.92
N GLU A 139 0.35 -2.60 -19.81
CA GLU A 139 -0.55 -1.93 -18.88
C GLU A 139 -0.15 -2.25 -17.44
N ILE A 140 -0.14 -1.24 -16.59
CA ILE A 140 0.10 -1.39 -15.14
C ILE A 140 -1.16 -0.93 -14.43
N PRO A 141 -1.93 -1.85 -13.83
CA PRO A 141 -3.12 -1.52 -13.07
C PRO A 141 -2.79 -0.61 -11.89
N PHE A 142 -3.63 0.36 -11.62
CA PHE A 142 -3.50 1.21 -10.44
C PHE A 142 -4.86 1.59 -9.88
N SER A 143 -4.90 1.93 -8.60
CA SER A 143 -6.09 2.46 -7.95
C SER A 143 -5.71 3.53 -6.94
N VAL A 144 -6.51 4.58 -6.86
CA VAL A 144 -6.41 5.58 -5.80
C VAL A 144 -7.03 5.00 -4.53
N MET A 145 -6.36 5.18 -3.40
CA MET A 145 -6.88 4.80 -2.09
C MET A 145 -6.99 6.02 -1.19
N PHE A 146 -8.19 6.33 -0.75
CA PHE A 146 -8.34 7.38 0.24
C PHE A 146 -7.78 6.95 1.59
N THR A 147 -6.98 7.83 2.19
CA THR A 147 -6.33 7.65 3.49
C THR A 147 -6.77 8.73 4.47
N ARG A 148 -6.64 8.44 5.76
CA ARG A 148 -6.95 9.37 6.86
C ARG A 148 -8.36 9.95 6.80
N LEU A 149 -9.31 9.16 6.28
CA LEU A 149 -10.71 9.57 6.32
C LEU A 149 -11.25 9.52 7.75
N SER A 150 -12.13 10.48 8.07
CA SER A 150 -12.90 10.42 9.31
C SER A 150 -13.89 9.25 9.26
N ALA A 151 -13.96 8.46 10.34
CA ALA A 151 -14.93 7.37 10.45
C ALA A 151 -16.38 7.84 10.54
N ALA A 152 -16.61 9.12 10.93
CA ALA A 152 -17.92 9.64 11.25
C ALA A 152 -18.53 10.50 10.15
N ILE A 153 -17.73 11.02 9.22
CA ILE A 153 -18.18 12.07 8.28
C ILE A 153 -17.69 11.77 6.86
N ILE A 154 -18.63 11.56 5.96
CA ILE A 154 -18.37 11.64 4.52
C ILE A 154 -18.41 13.12 4.15
N THR A 155 -17.25 13.73 3.93
CA THR A 155 -17.16 15.16 3.62
C THR A 155 -17.69 15.47 2.22
N LYS A 156 -18.19 16.70 2.03
CA LYS A 156 -18.57 17.18 0.68
C LYS A 156 -17.39 17.08 -0.30
N THR A 157 -16.18 17.43 0.16
CA THR A 157 -14.95 17.32 -0.62
C THR A 157 -14.65 15.87 -1.02
N GLY A 158 -14.80 14.91 -0.11
CA GLY A 158 -14.60 13.50 -0.42
C GLY A 158 -15.53 12.99 -1.51
N LYS A 159 -16.83 13.34 -1.43
CA LYS A 159 -17.81 12.99 -2.49
C LYS A 159 -17.45 13.61 -3.84
N TYR A 160 -17.10 14.89 -3.84
CA TYR A 160 -16.69 15.59 -5.05
C TYR A 160 -15.47 14.96 -5.70
N LEU A 161 -14.43 14.63 -4.91
CA LEU A 161 -13.22 13.99 -5.42
C LEU A 161 -13.50 12.57 -5.95
N THR A 162 -14.33 11.79 -5.27
CA THR A 162 -14.76 10.47 -5.76
C THR A 162 -15.41 10.59 -7.13
N GLN A 163 -16.35 11.51 -7.29
CA GLN A 163 -16.99 11.75 -8.58
C GLN A 163 -16.01 12.24 -9.64
N SER A 164 -15.09 13.16 -9.30
CA SER A 164 -14.09 13.69 -10.23
C SER A 164 -13.12 12.61 -10.72
N PHE A 165 -12.71 11.68 -9.87
CA PHE A 165 -11.88 10.55 -10.27
C PHE A 165 -12.65 9.56 -11.16
N ASP A 166 -13.90 9.26 -10.83
CA ASP A 166 -14.79 8.40 -11.61
C ASP A 166 -15.02 8.97 -13.03
N GLU A 167 -15.36 10.26 -13.13
CA GLU A 167 -15.51 10.97 -14.40
C GLU A 167 -14.19 10.98 -15.24
N ALA A 168 -13.04 10.95 -14.59
CA ALA A 168 -11.72 10.84 -15.22
C ALA A 168 -11.32 9.39 -15.57
N GLY A 169 -12.17 8.40 -15.29
CA GLY A 169 -11.87 6.98 -15.48
C GLY A 169 -10.75 6.46 -14.58
N ILE A 170 -10.60 7.03 -13.38
CA ILE A 170 -9.60 6.66 -12.39
C ILE A 170 -10.25 5.77 -11.35
N ASP A 171 -9.82 4.52 -11.26
CA ASP A 171 -10.33 3.57 -10.28
C ASP A 171 -9.95 3.98 -8.85
N ILE A 172 -10.92 3.90 -7.95
CA ILE A 172 -10.77 4.16 -6.52
C ILE A 172 -11.07 2.88 -5.74
N LEU A 173 -10.23 2.56 -4.75
CA LEU A 173 -10.54 1.49 -3.81
C LEU A 173 -11.80 1.82 -3.01
N LYS A 174 -12.69 0.85 -2.88
CA LYS A 174 -13.89 0.97 -2.03
C LYS A 174 -13.51 1.04 -0.55
N CYS A 175 -12.43 0.34 -0.17
CA CYS A 175 -11.90 0.35 1.17
C CYS A 175 -10.89 1.49 1.31
N SER A 176 -11.17 2.44 2.19
CA SER A 176 -10.26 3.52 2.59
C SER A 176 -9.59 3.18 3.91
N LEU A 177 -8.38 3.66 4.15
CA LEU A 177 -7.79 3.64 5.48
C LEU A 177 -8.30 4.82 6.30
N ILE A 178 -9.07 4.48 7.33
CA ILE A 178 -9.66 5.44 8.25
C ILE A 178 -8.58 5.97 9.20
N ASP A 179 -8.64 7.27 9.56
CA ASP A 179 -7.73 7.82 10.58
C ASP A 179 -8.06 7.24 11.95
N ARG A 180 -7.21 6.33 12.39
CA ARG A 180 -7.34 5.63 13.68
C ARG A 180 -6.01 5.62 14.40
N GLU A 181 -6.09 5.79 15.72
CA GLU A 181 -4.90 5.71 16.58
C GLU A 181 -4.18 4.37 16.44
N ALA A 182 -4.89 3.26 16.30
CA ALA A 182 -4.30 1.94 16.12
C ALA A 182 -3.30 1.87 14.94
N PHE A 183 -3.55 2.58 13.83
CA PHE A 183 -2.61 2.64 12.71
C PHE A 183 -1.36 3.51 12.98
N LYS A 184 -1.42 4.42 13.97
CA LYS A 184 -0.26 5.21 14.42
C LYS A 184 0.52 4.43 15.46
N SER A 185 -0.18 3.74 16.36
CA SER A 185 0.40 2.97 17.46
C SER A 185 1.36 1.89 16.99
N ILE A 186 1.10 1.22 15.87
CA ILE A 186 2.02 0.21 15.35
C ILE A 186 3.39 0.79 14.96
N PHE A 187 3.47 2.05 14.56
CA PHE A 187 4.75 2.72 14.26
C PHE A 187 5.47 3.22 15.50
N SER A 188 4.76 3.36 16.62
CA SER A 188 5.36 3.77 17.91
C SER A 188 5.78 2.58 18.78
N PHE A 189 5.01 1.49 18.71
CA PHE A 189 5.15 0.36 19.63
C PHE A 189 5.46 -0.97 18.93
N GLY A 190 5.48 -0.99 17.60
CA GLY A 190 5.73 -2.19 16.80
C GLY A 190 4.49 -3.08 16.63
N GLY A 191 4.73 -4.27 16.09
CA GLY A 191 3.68 -5.25 15.84
C GLY A 191 2.72 -4.89 14.72
N SER A 192 1.52 -5.40 14.82
CA SER A 192 0.41 -5.16 13.89
C SER A 192 -0.83 -4.71 14.65
N VAL A 193 -1.83 -4.21 13.95
CA VAL A 193 -3.11 -3.82 14.58
C VAL A 193 -3.72 -4.98 15.38
N ASN A 194 -3.55 -6.22 14.91
CA ASN A 194 -4.08 -7.41 15.59
C ASN A 194 -3.29 -7.83 16.83
N THR A 195 -2.10 -7.27 17.05
CA THR A 195 -1.27 -7.57 18.23
C THR A 195 -1.35 -6.48 19.31
N LEU A 196 -1.99 -5.34 19.01
CA LEU A 196 -2.23 -4.28 19.99
C LEU A 196 -3.13 -4.78 21.11
N LYS A 197 -2.76 -4.44 22.34
CA LYS A 197 -3.49 -4.82 23.57
C LYS A 197 -3.83 -3.59 24.38
N THR A 198 -5.01 -3.57 24.96
CA THR A 198 -5.46 -2.52 25.87
C THR A 198 -6.49 -3.09 26.85
N GLU A 199 -6.56 -2.53 28.06
CA GLU A 199 -7.62 -2.83 29.04
C GLU A 199 -8.80 -1.88 28.88
N ASN A 200 -8.66 -0.84 28.06
CA ASN A 200 -9.70 0.14 27.83
C ASN A 200 -10.69 -0.37 26.76
N ARG A 201 -11.93 -0.61 27.15
CA ARG A 201 -12.99 -1.12 26.26
C ARG A 201 -13.24 -0.25 25.03
N LYS A 202 -13.15 1.10 25.15
CA LYS A 202 -13.37 2.00 24.00
C LYS A 202 -12.21 1.91 23.02
N GLU A 203 -11.00 1.80 23.52
CA GLU A 203 -9.80 1.64 22.71
C GLU A 203 -9.80 0.27 22.03
N GLN A 204 -10.19 -0.81 22.75
CA GLN A 204 -10.33 -2.15 22.14
C GLN A 204 -11.31 -2.13 20.97
N LEU A 205 -12.46 -1.50 21.11
CA LEU A 205 -13.42 -1.35 20.00
C LEU A 205 -12.84 -0.55 18.80
N SER A 206 -11.93 0.39 19.05
CA SER A 206 -11.23 1.12 17.99
C SER A 206 -10.21 0.24 17.28
N ILE A 207 -9.48 -0.57 18.04
CA ILE A 207 -8.52 -1.58 17.51
C ILE A 207 -9.28 -2.62 16.66
N ASP A 208 -10.37 -3.16 17.14
CA ASP A 208 -11.19 -4.15 16.41
C ASP A 208 -11.69 -3.58 15.07
N LYS A 209 -12.13 -2.31 15.08
CA LYS A 209 -12.53 -1.62 13.85
C LYS A 209 -11.35 -1.38 12.89
N ALA A 210 -10.16 -1.12 13.41
CA ALA A 210 -8.95 -0.98 12.60
C ALA A 210 -8.53 -2.33 12.00
N ALA A 211 -8.58 -3.41 12.78
CA ALA A 211 -8.32 -4.77 12.31
C ALA A 211 -9.30 -5.17 11.19
N LYS A 212 -10.60 -4.88 11.36
CA LYS A 212 -11.59 -5.14 10.30
C LYS A 212 -11.36 -4.29 9.06
N ASN A 213 -10.91 -3.03 9.22
CA ASN A 213 -10.55 -2.18 8.09
C ASN A 213 -9.35 -2.76 7.33
N SER A 214 -8.31 -3.27 8.04
CA SER A 214 -7.15 -3.93 7.43
C SER A 214 -7.54 -5.18 6.66
N GLU A 215 -8.41 -6.02 7.21
CA GLU A 215 -8.95 -7.23 6.57
C GLU A 215 -9.68 -6.89 5.26
N ASN A 216 -10.63 -5.95 5.31
CA ASN A 216 -11.38 -5.52 4.14
C ASN A 216 -10.47 -4.95 3.05
N TYR A 217 -9.43 -4.21 3.45
CA TYR A 217 -8.42 -3.66 2.55
C TYR A 217 -7.65 -4.77 1.84
N ALA A 218 -7.12 -5.75 2.59
CA ALA A 218 -6.38 -6.87 2.00
C ALA A 218 -7.25 -7.72 1.06
N GLU A 219 -8.52 -7.96 1.41
CA GLU A 219 -9.45 -8.68 0.55
C GLU A 219 -9.71 -7.93 -0.78
N GLU A 220 -9.84 -6.61 -0.73
CA GLU A 220 -10.01 -5.82 -1.94
C GLU A 220 -8.78 -5.88 -2.84
N ILE A 221 -7.58 -5.75 -2.27
CA ILE A 221 -6.31 -5.87 -3.02
C ILE A 221 -6.20 -7.25 -3.67
N LYS A 222 -6.45 -8.33 -2.94
CA LYS A 222 -6.42 -9.69 -3.51
C LYS A 222 -7.41 -9.87 -4.67
N ARG A 223 -8.59 -9.25 -4.58
CA ARG A 223 -9.59 -9.28 -5.66
C ARG A 223 -9.10 -8.54 -6.90
N LEU A 224 -8.48 -7.36 -6.74
CA LEU A 224 -7.93 -6.60 -7.85
C LEU A 224 -6.80 -7.36 -8.56
N LEU A 225 -5.88 -7.95 -7.80
CA LEU A 225 -4.81 -8.78 -8.36
C LEU A 225 -5.36 -9.96 -9.17
N LYS A 226 -6.38 -10.65 -8.66
CA LYS A 226 -7.04 -11.75 -9.39
C LYS A 226 -7.69 -11.27 -10.70
N LYS A 227 -8.29 -10.09 -10.71
CA LYS A 227 -8.89 -9.49 -11.92
C LYS A 227 -7.82 -9.14 -12.96
N GLY A 228 -6.72 -8.54 -12.53
CA GLY A 228 -5.59 -8.19 -13.41
C GLY A 228 -4.98 -9.42 -14.07
N ILE A 229 -4.76 -10.50 -13.31
CA ILE A 229 -4.24 -11.77 -13.83
C ILE A 229 -5.18 -12.35 -14.91
N LYS A 230 -6.49 -12.38 -14.68
CA LYS A 230 -7.45 -12.90 -15.68
C LYS A 230 -7.42 -12.11 -16.98
N GLN A 231 -7.39 -10.76 -16.90
CA GLN A 231 -7.33 -9.91 -18.09
C GLN A 231 -6.03 -10.11 -18.90
N HIS A 232 -4.93 -10.42 -18.23
CA HIS A 232 -3.66 -10.73 -18.90
C HIS A 232 -3.74 -12.03 -19.70
N PHE A 233 -4.34 -13.10 -19.15
CA PHE A 233 -4.53 -14.39 -19.83
C PHE A 233 -5.56 -14.33 -20.97
N GLU A 234 -6.55 -13.43 -20.93
CA GLU A 234 -7.56 -13.28 -21.98
C GLU A 234 -7.04 -12.48 -23.19
N ARG A 235 -5.93 -11.76 -23.05
CA ARG A 235 -5.29 -10.93 -24.11
C ARG A 235 -4.04 -11.57 -24.73
N SER A 236 -3.55 -12.70 -24.17
CA SER A 236 -2.42 -13.51 -24.65
C SER A 236 -2.93 -14.65 -25.53
#